data_8986c5b3a983b01998c0183766c3753d
#
_entry.id   8986c5b3a983b01998c0183766c3753d
#
_cell.length_a   1.000
_cell.length_b   1.000
_cell.length_c   1.000
_cell.angle_alpha   90.00
_cell.angle_beta   90.00
_cell.angle_gamma   90.00
#
_symmetry.space_group_name_H-M   'P 1'
#
loop_
_entity.id
_entity.type
_entity.pdbx_description
1 polymer ?
#
loop_
_entity_poly.entity_id
_entity_poly.type
_entity_poly.pdbx_seq_one_letter_code
_entity_poly.pdbx_strand_id
1 'polypeptide(L)'
;MTIPTANLLSQARPDLEIVFLVRRYAAPLLSHHDPPYPAWILEEAPPLDKAQAIVHVYPRLPLAWRAFRAGIPHRIGTSRRWYHWLLCNIRPSVARRRSFQHESLLNLYLLKSLLPPSDWQRIQGMQLEDLLPYRARLRPSTPLPTPIQETLSRHPLRIGIHVGGSGGSPFWPTSSWISLVEILRRRYPEALFVFTGNEAEKPLIEPIAERLPPTQALRTEGLLSLPQLITLISQLNVFLSGSTGPLHIAAALDVPTLSVFPATAAMGPWRWKPLSPYAQVFAQKEVCRRCTYPRTCLCLARIEPLRLADALPAALQLKRPQLSQQP
;
A
#
# COMPACT_ATOMS: atom_id res chain seq x y z
N MET A 1 -4.24 -3.10 2.32
CA MET A 1 -5.52 -3.53 1.72
C MET A 1 -6.25 -4.61 2.50
N THR A 2 -5.55 -5.53 3.17
CA THR A 2 -6.16 -6.59 4.00
C THR A 2 -6.38 -6.15 5.45
N ILE A 3 -5.53 -5.28 5.97
CA ILE A 3 -5.61 -4.80 7.37
C ILE A 3 -6.98 -4.16 7.69
N PRO A 4 -7.58 -3.29 6.87
CA PRO A 4 -8.91 -2.74 7.16
C PRO A 4 -9.97 -3.82 7.35
N THR A 5 -9.87 -4.89 6.57
CA THR A 5 -10.77 -6.06 6.68
C THR A 5 -10.55 -6.82 8.00
N ALA A 6 -9.29 -6.96 8.43
CA ALA A 6 -8.95 -7.60 9.70
C ALA A 6 -9.38 -6.74 10.91
N ASN A 7 -9.14 -5.41 10.86
CA ASN A 7 -9.57 -4.48 11.91
C ASN A 7 -11.10 -4.52 12.10
N LEU A 8 -11.85 -4.56 10.98
CA LEU A 8 -13.31 -4.69 11.04
C LEU A 8 -13.74 -6.04 11.62
N LEU A 9 -13.10 -7.14 11.21
CA LEU A 9 -13.39 -8.47 11.74
C LEU A 9 -13.07 -8.54 13.24
N SER A 10 -11.94 -8.02 13.68
CA SER A 10 -11.55 -7.99 15.10
C SER A 10 -12.56 -7.23 15.96
N GLN A 11 -13.12 -6.15 15.43
CA GLN A 11 -14.17 -5.40 16.15
C GLN A 11 -15.51 -6.15 16.19
N ALA A 12 -15.91 -6.79 15.09
CA ALA A 12 -17.17 -7.54 15.01
C ALA A 12 -17.11 -8.90 15.72
N ARG A 13 -15.93 -9.48 15.85
CA ARG A 13 -15.67 -10.79 16.45
C ARG A 13 -14.43 -10.73 17.35
N PRO A 14 -14.53 -10.10 18.54
CA PRO A 14 -13.44 -9.99 19.49
C PRO A 14 -13.02 -11.35 20.11
N ASP A 15 -13.85 -12.37 19.93
CA ASP A 15 -13.57 -13.75 20.31
C ASP A 15 -12.58 -14.46 19.35
N LEU A 16 -12.27 -13.88 18.19
CA LEU A 16 -11.34 -14.46 17.23
C LEU A 16 -9.94 -13.89 17.38
N GLU A 17 -8.96 -14.76 17.48
CA GLU A 17 -7.56 -14.40 17.28
C GLU A 17 -7.25 -14.36 15.78
N ILE A 18 -6.80 -13.19 15.30
CA ILE A 18 -6.47 -12.97 13.89
C ILE A 18 -4.96 -13.02 13.71
N VAL A 19 -4.48 -14.02 12.97
CA VAL A 19 -3.07 -14.19 12.64
C VAL A 19 -2.87 -13.98 11.13
N PHE A 20 -1.90 -13.18 10.75
CA PHE A 20 -1.56 -12.98 9.33
C PHE A 20 -0.51 -14.00 8.87
N LEU A 21 -0.82 -14.73 7.83
CA LEU A 21 0.14 -15.59 7.14
C LEU A 21 0.80 -14.80 6.01
N VAL A 22 2.06 -14.42 6.21
CA VAL A 22 2.81 -13.52 5.33
C VAL A 22 4.20 -14.05 4.97
N ARG A 23 4.81 -13.48 3.96
CA ARG A 23 6.24 -13.68 3.70
C ARG A 23 7.07 -12.88 4.70
N ARG A 24 8.27 -13.38 5.01
CA ARG A 24 9.19 -12.77 5.97
C ARG A 24 9.39 -11.26 5.77
N TYR A 25 9.58 -10.81 4.52
CA TYR A 25 9.82 -9.39 4.23
C TYR A 25 8.65 -8.48 4.61
N ALA A 26 7.42 -8.99 4.68
CA ALA A 26 6.22 -8.20 4.98
C ALA A 26 5.82 -8.22 6.46
N ALA A 27 6.39 -9.13 7.27
CA ALA A 27 6.06 -9.27 8.68
C ALA A 27 6.25 -7.98 9.50
N PRO A 28 7.28 -7.14 9.25
CA PRO A 28 7.44 -5.88 9.97
C PRO A 28 6.26 -4.91 9.84
N LEU A 29 5.46 -4.99 8.78
CA LEU A 29 4.25 -4.17 8.66
C LEU A 29 3.21 -4.50 9.73
N LEU A 30 3.18 -5.73 10.21
CA LEU A 30 2.21 -6.21 11.19
C LEU A 30 2.66 -5.90 12.62
N SER A 31 3.96 -6.02 12.92
CA SER A 31 4.52 -5.64 14.22
C SER A 31 4.54 -4.12 14.44
N HIS A 32 4.60 -3.33 13.36
CA HIS A 32 4.51 -1.86 13.41
C HIS A 32 3.07 -1.34 13.24
N HIS A 33 2.09 -2.22 13.04
CA HIS A 33 0.67 -1.84 13.01
C HIS A 33 0.16 -1.53 14.42
N ASP A 34 -0.81 -0.62 14.52
CA ASP A 34 -1.43 -0.22 15.77
C ASP A 34 -2.94 -0.55 15.76
N PRO A 35 -3.39 -1.50 16.61
CA PRO A 35 -2.59 -2.45 17.39
C PRO A 35 -1.84 -3.48 16.53
N PRO A 36 -0.74 -4.07 17.01
CA PRO A 36 0.04 -5.04 16.24
C PRO A 36 -0.74 -6.34 16.02
N TYR A 37 -0.48 -6.99 14.90
CA TYR A 37 -1.03 -8.31 14.59
C TYR A 37 0.05 -9.39 14.68
N PRO A 38 -0.25 -10.58 15.24
CA PRO A 38 0.61 -11.73 15.15
C PRO A 38 0.79 -12.16 13.69
N ALA A 39 2.00 -12.58 13.35
CA ALA A 39 2.35 -13.04 12.02
C ALA A 39 2.93 -14.44 12.03
N TRP A 40 2.43 -15.30 11.17
CA TRP A 40 3.06 -16.55 10.80
C TRP A 40 3.84 -16.36 9.51
N ILE A 41 5.10 -16.77 9.52
CA ILE A 41 5.98 -16.61 8.38
C ILE A 41 5.85 -17.83 7.46
N LEU A 42 5.47 -17.57 6.22
CA LEU A 42 5.18 -18.64 5.24
C LEU A 42 6.40 -19.55 4.97
N GLU A 43 7.59 -18.97 5.04
CA GLU A 43 8.86 -19.65 4.83
C GLU A 43 9.30 -20.51 6.02
N GLU A 44 8.68 -20.35 7.20
CA GLU A 44 9.04 -21.03 8.46
C GLU A 44 8.14 -22.22 8.79
N ALA A 45 7.41 -22.74 7.81
CA ALA A 45 6.48 -23.86 7.97
C ALA A 45 5.52 -23.66 9.17
N PRO A 46 4.68 -22.60 9.15
CA PRO A 46 3.81 -22.25 10.27
C PRO A 46 2.83 -23.37 10.63
N PRO A 47 2.36 -23.44 11.90
CA PRO A 47 1.50 -24.51 12.41
C PRO A 47 0.06 -24.32 11.93
N LEU A 48 -0.19 -24.60 10.64
CA LEU A 48 -1.51 -24.42 10.01
C LEU A 48 -2.60 -25.31 10.60
N ASP A 49 -2.24 -26.43 11.21
CA ASP A 49 -3.12 -27.37 11.91
C ASP A 49 -3.77 -26.76 13.16
N LYS A 50 -3.18 -25.70 13.73
CA LYS A 50 -3.77 -24.96 14.85
C LYS A 50 -4.84 -23.96 14.42
N ALA A 51 -4.95 -23.65 13.12
CA ALA A 51 -5.92 -22.69 12.63
C ALA A 51 -7.32 -23.33 12.51
N GLN A 52 -8.34 -22.67 13.02
CA GLN A 52 -9.74 -23.06 12.85
C GLN A 52 -10.31 -22.58 11.51
N ALA A 53 -9.80 -21.47 11.00
CA ALA A 53 -10.20 -20.90 9.72
C ALA A 53 -9.01 -20.31 8.97
N ILE A 54 -9.06 -20.39 7.63
CA ILE A 54 -8.14 -19.67 6.76
C ILE A 54 -8.91 -18.89 5.69
N VAL A 55 -8.54 -17.63 5.49
CA VAL A 55 -9.12 -16.76 4.45
C VAL A 55 -8.08 -16.49 3.38
N HIS A 56 -8.30 -17.01 2.18
CA HIS A 56 -7.40 -16.82 1.03
C HIS A 56 -7.64 -15.46 0.36
N VAL A 57 -7.13 -14.38 0.98
CA VAL A 57 -7.21 -13.02 0.44
C VAL A 57 -6.45 -12.91 -0.89
N TYR A 58 -5.26 -13.49 -0.94
CA TYR A 58 -4.47 -13.63 -2.15
C TYR A 58 -4.38 -15.10 -2.56
N PRO A 59 -5.24 -15.56 -3.50
CA PRO A 59 -5.36 -16.98 -3.84
C PRO A 59 -4.07 -17.55 -4.46
N ARG A 60 -3.54 -18.61 -3.82
CA ARG A 60 -2.38 -19.38 -4.28
C ARG A 60 -2.66 -20.87 -4.12
N LEU A 61 -2.50 -21.64 -5.21
CA LEU A 61 -2.74 -23.09 -5.17
C LEU A 61 -1.89 -23.80 -4.11
N PRO A 62 -0.56 -23.57 -3.99
CA PRO A 62 0.25 -24.26 -2.97
C PRO A 62 -0.24 -23.99 -1.53
N LEU A 63 -0.72 -22.76 -1.26
CA LEU A 63 -1.22 -22.42 0.07
C LEU A 63 -2.59 -23.07 0.34
N ALA A 64 -3.48 -23.09 -0.65
CA ALA A 64 -4.78 -23.76 -0.52
C ALA A 64 -4.59 -25.28 -0.30
N TRP A 65 -3.61 -25.90 -0.99
CA TRP A 65 -3.24 -27.30 -0.79
C TRP A 65 -2.69 -27.56 0.63
N ARG A 66 -1.77 -26.72 1.11
CA ARG A 66 -1.23 -26.82 2.48
C ARG A 66 -2.34 -26.71 3.53
N ALA A 67 -3.26 -25.77 3.36
CA ALA A 67 -4.39 -25.59 4.26
C ALA A 67 -5.34 -26.78 4.26
N PHE A 68 -5.58 -27.39 3.10
CA PHE A 68 -6.37 -28.60 2.97
C PHE A 68 -5.71 -29.78 3.67
N ARG A 69 -4.40 -29.99 3.44
CA ARG A 69 -3.64 -31.08 4.08
C ARG A 69 -3.50 -30.92 5.59
N ALA A 70 -3.47 -29.69 6.08
CA ALA A 70 -3.43 -29.39 7.51
C ALA A 70 -4.81 -29.62 8.19
N GLY A 71 -5.85 -29.98 7.43
CA GLY A 71 -7.17 -30.26 8.00
C GLY A 71 -7.91 -29.05 8.52
N ILE A 72 -7.55 -27.82 8.12
CA ILE A 72 -8.21 -26.60 8.62
C ILE A 72 -9.72 -26.69 8.37
N PRO A 73 -10.60 -26.58 9.40
CA PRO A 73 -12.05 -26.81 9.25
C PRO A 73 -12.71 -25.83 8.27
N HIS A 74 -12.41 -24.53 8.39
CA HIS A 74 -13.02 -23.48 7.56
C HIS A 74 -12.00 -22.92 6.57
N ARG A 75 -12.07 -23.34 5.31
CA ARG A 75 -11.17 -22.89 4.24
C ARG A 75 -11.95 -22.00 3.27
N ILE A 76 -11.78 -20.68 3.48
CA ILE A 76 -12.51 -19.63 2.77
C ILE A 76 -11.70 -19.15 1.57
N GLY A 77 -12.25 -19.32 0.37
CA GLY A 77 -11.63 -18.88 -0.89
C GLY A 77 -12.68 -18.36 -1.86
N THR A 78 -12.24 -17.78 -2.98
CA THR A 78 -13.19 -17.29 -3.99
C THR A 78 -13.67 -18.42 -4.91
N SER A 79 -14.95 -18.42 -5.30
CA SER A 79 -15.49 -19.34 -6.30
C SER A 79 -14.89 -19.15 -7.71
N ARG A 80 -14.10 -18.08 -7.94
CA ARG A 80 -13.47 -17.71 -9.23
C ARG A 80 -12.13 -18.40 -9.48
N ARG A 81 -11.73 -19.35 -8.63
CA ARG A 81 -10.52 -20.15 -8.80
C ARG A 81 -10.90 -21.63 -8.79
N TRP A 82 -10.56 -22.36 -9.87
CA TRP A 82 -10.94 -23.79 -10.03
C TRP A 82 -10.46 -24.66 -8.85
N TYR A 83 -9.23 -24.45 -8.37
CA TYR A 83 -8.67 -25.24 -7.27
C TYR A 83 -9.35 -24.95 -5.90
N HIS A 84 -10.01 -23.80 -5.73
CA HIS A 84 -10.80 -23.56 -4.54
C HIS A 84 -12.08 -24.42 -4.47
N TRP A 85 -12.57 -24.92 -5.62
CA TRP A 85 -13.69 -25.85 -5.61
C TRP A 85 -13.31 -27.20 -5.00
N LEU A 86 -12.05 -27.61 -5.10
CA LEU A 86 -11.53 -28.84 -4.51
C LEU A 86 -10.99 -28.63 -3.08
N LEU A 87 -10.35 -27.51 -2.82
CA LEU A 87 -9.53 -27.29 -1.62
C LEU A 87 -10.19 -26.39 -0.56
N CYS A 88 -11.19 -25.59 -0.93
CA CYS A 88 -11.93 -24.71 -0.02
C CYS A 88 -13.38 -25.20 0.10
N ASN A 89 -13.92 -25.17 1.33
CA ASN A 89 -15.32 -25.56 1.58
C ASN A 89 -16.26 -24.35 1.65
N ILE A 90 -15.74 -23.12 1.78
CA ILE A 90 -16.52 -21.88 1.77
C ILE A 90 -16.03 -21.00 0.61
N ARG A 91 -16.92 -20.64 -0.33
CA ARG A 91 -16.53 -20.05 -1.61
C ARG A 91 -17.40 -18.87 -2.03
N PRO A 92 -17.31 -17.71 -1.36
CA PRO A 92 -18.03 -16.51 -1.81
C PRO A 92 -17.60 -16.10 -3.23
N SER A 93 -18.54 -15.55 -3.99
CA SER A 93 -18.28 -15.06 -5.33
C SER A 93 -17.67 -13.66 -5.28
N VAL A 94 -16.35 -13.56 -5.44
CA VAL A 94 -15.63 -12.28 -5.45
C VAL A 94 -14.99 -12.06 -6.81
N ALA A 95 -15.59 -11.18 -7.61
CA ALA A 95 -15.17 -10.90 -8.99
C ALA A 95 -14.13 -9.78 -9.06
N ARG A 96 -12.85 -10.08 -8.78
CA ARG A 96 -11.77 -9.08 -8.76
C ARG A 96 -11.36 -8.54 -10.12
N ARG A 97 -11.43 -9.35 -11.16
CA ARG A 97 -10.79 -9.05 -12.46
C ARG A 97 -11.50 -7.94 -13.25
N ARG A 98 -12.80 -7.76 -13.04
CA ARG A 98 -13.64 -6.77 -13.72
C ARG A 98 -14.34 -5.82 -12.74
N SER A 99 -13.92 -5.81 -11.50
CA SER A 99 -14.53 -4.98 -10.48
C SER A 99 -13.89 -3.59 -10.47
N PHE A 100 -14.73 -2.57 -10.34
CA PHE A 100 -14.35 -1.20 -10.02
C PHE A 100 -14.47 -0.92 -8.51
N GLN A 101 -14.63 -1.95 -7.69
CA GLN A 101 -14.65 -1.83 -6.25
C GLN A 101 -13.23 -1.90 -5.68
N HIS A 102 -13.04 -1.21 -4.58
CA HIS A 102 -11.78 -1.20 -3.85
C HIS A 102 -11.41 -2.59 -3.30
N GLU A 103 -10.12 -2.93 -3.31
CA GLU A 103 -9.65 -4.26 -2.89
C GLU A 103 -10.01 -4.57 -1.44
N SER A 104 -10.04 -3.57 -0.54
CA SER A 104 -10.47 -3.76 0.84
C SER A 104 -11.96 -4.12 0.93
N LEU A 105 -12.83 -3.50 0.13
CA LEU A 105 -14.26 -3.86 0.05
C LEU A 105 -14.45 -5.28 -0.50
N LEU A 106 -13.68 -5.64 -1.55
CA LEU A 106 -13.73 -7.00 -2.10
C LEU A 106 -13.30 -8.05 -1.08
N ASN A 107 -12.36 -7.71 -0.19
CA ASN A 107 -11.93 -8.62 0.88
C ASN A 107 -13.01 -8.83 1.93
N LEU A 108 -13.90 -7.86 2.19
CA LEU A 108 -15.03 -8.03 3.13
C LEU A 108 -15.95 -9.18 2.73
N TYR A 109 -16.16 -9.39 1.43
CA TYR A 109 -17.01 -10.49 0.97
C TYR A 109 -16.47 -11.88 1.34
N LEU A 110 -15.17 -12.00 1.59
CA LEU A 110 -14.56 -13.24 2.09
C LEU A 110 -14.92 -13.51 3.56
N LEU A 111 -15.29 -12.48 4.33
CA LEU A 111 -15.60 -12.59 5.75
C LEU A 111 -17.04 -13.03 6.03
N LYS A 112 -17.92 -13.08 5.02
CA LYS A 112 -19.36 -13.34 5.19
C LYS A 112 -19.67 -14.50 6.14
N SER A 113 -18.92 -15.60 6.03
CA SER A 113 -19.13 -16.81 6.84
C SER A 113 -18.55 -16.73 8.26
N LEU A 114 -17.75 -15.72 8.55
CA LEU A 114 -17.14 -15.49 9.87
C LEU A 114 -17.92 -14.46 10.69
N LEU A 115 -18.88 -13.78 10.08
CA LEU A 115 -19.63 -12.68 10.68
C LEU A 115 -21.05 -13.12 11.06
N PRO A 116 -21.60 -12.62 12.17
CA PRO A 116 -23.02 -12.72 12.46
C PRO A 116 -23.87 -12.12 11.32
N PRO A 117 -25.10 -12.64 11.06
CA PRO A 117 -25.95 -12.12 10.00
C PRO A 117 -26.23 -10.61 10.08
N SER A 118 -26.42 -10.07 11.29
CA SER A 118 -26.64 -8.63 11.55
C SER A 118 -25.46 -7.79 11.11
N ASP A 119 -24.24 -8.22 11.47
CA ASP A 119 -23.01 -7.52 11.07
C ASP A 119 -22.79 -7.60 9.57
N TRP A 120 -23.08 -8.76 8.97
CA TRP A 120 -22.99 -8.90 7.52
C TRP A 120 -23.94 -7.95 6.78
N GLN A 121 -25.20 -7.79 7.24
CA GLN A 121 -26.15 -6.85 6.64
C GLN A 121 -25.61 -5.42 6.64
N ARG A 122 -24.96 -4.99 7.73
CA ARG A 122 -24.32 -3.68 7.83
C ARG A 122 -23.12 -3.57 6.90
N ILE A 123 -22.25 -4.58 6.88
CA ILE A 123 -20.95 -4.55 6.18
C ILE A 123 -21.10 -4.66 4.66
N GLN A 124 -22.05 -5.44 4.17
CA GLN A 124 -22.23 -5.65 2.73
C GLN A 124 -22.59 -4.38 1.94
N GLY A 125 -23.16 -3.37 2.61
CA GLY A 125 -23.51 -2.07 2.04
C GLY A 125 -22.45 -0.97 2.17
N MET A 126 -21.32 -1.27 2.84
CA MET A 126 -20.27 -0.28 3.09
C MET A 126 -19.68 0.25 1.79
N GLN A 127 -19.42 1.57 1.80
CA GLN A 127 -18.61 2.26 0.82
C GLN A 127 -17.16 2.36 1.29
N LEU A 128 -16.27 2.86 0.45
CA LEU A 128 -14.86 2.93 0.80
C LEU A 128 -14.59 3.88 1.98
N GLU A 129 -15.34 4.95 2.05
CA GLU A 129 -15.27 5.97 3.11
C GLU A 129 -15.61 5.38 4.48
N ASP A 130 -16.53 4.42 4.54
CA ASP A 130 -16.91 3.71 5.77
C ASP A 130 -15.77 2.83 6.32
N LEU A 131 -14.75 2.53 5.50
CA LEU A 131 -13.56 1.81 5.92
C LEU A 131 -12.45 2.71 6.50
N LEU A 132 -12.58 4.02 6.44
CA LEU A 132 -11.57 4.95 7.00
C LEU A 132 -11.29 4.72 8.50
N PRO A 133 -12.27 4.45 9.37
CA PRO A 133 -12.01 4.12 10.77
C PRO A 133 -11.17 2.84 10.95
N TYR A 134 -11.26 1.91 10.01
CA TYR A 134 -10.57 0.62 10.02
C TYR A 134 -9.26 0.63 9.23
N ARG A 135 -8.81 1.78 8.73
CA ARG A 135 -7.58 1.86 7.94
C ARG A 135 -6.36 1.35 8.70
N ALA A 136 -5.37 0.88 7.97
CA ALA A 136 -4.08 0.54 8.56
C ALA A 136 -3.47 1.79 9.22
N ARG A 137 -2.87 1.61 10.40
CA ARG A 137 -2.08 2.62 11.10
C ARG A 137 -0.74 2.03 11.46
N LEU A 138 0.34 2.72 11.12
CA LEU A 138 1.69 2.27 11.42
C LEU A 138 2.34 3.21 12.43
N ARG A 139 3.15 2.63 13.31
CA ARG A 139 3.99 3.37 14.27
C ARG A 139 5.46 3.14 13.93
N PRO A 140 6.23 4.20 13.61
CA PRO A 140 7.67 4.08 13.41
C PRO A 140 8.36 3.80 14.75
N SER A 141 9.26 2.84 14.80
CA SER A 141 9.98 2.49 16.03
C SER A 141 11.46 2.18 15.80
N THR A 142 11.89 2.00 14.57
CA THR A 142 13.27 1.63 14.24
C THR A 142 14.08 2.85 13.86
N PRO A 143 15.21 3.15 14.51
CA PRO A 143 16.02 4.30 14.18
C PRO A 143 16.59 4.23 12.77
N LEU A 144 16.74 5.39 12.15
CA LEU A 144 17.43 5.54 10.87
C LEU A 144 18.95 5.52 11.07
N PRO A 145 19.73 5.15 10.03
CA PRO A 145 21.16 5.39 10.02
C PRO A 145 21.48 6.87 10.25
N THR A 146 22.47 7.14 11.11
CA THR A 146 22.84 8.51 11.54
C THR A 146 23.00 9.49 10.39
N PRO A 147 23.70 9.19 9.27
CA PRO A 147 23.86 10.15 8.18
C PRO A 147 22.54 10.55 7.51
N ILE A 148 21.58 9.60 7.44
CA ILE A 148 20.24 9.86 6.87
C ILE A 148 19.45 10.74 7.85
N GLN A 149 19.46 10.40 9.14
CA GLN A 149 18.75 11.18 10.16
C GLN A 149 19.27 12.61 10.26
N GLU A 150 20.58 12.81 10.23
CA GLU A 150 21.21 14.14 10.23
C GLU A 150 20.83 14.95 8.99
N THR A 151 20.82 14.33 7.82
CA THR A 151 20.38 15.00 6.59
C THR A 151 18.94 15.44 6.67
N LEU A 152 18.04 14.57 7.16
CA LEU A 152 16.63 14.93 7.33
C LEU A 152 16.43 16.07 8.32
N SER A 153 17.20 16.11 9.43
CA SER A 153 17.04 17.14 10.47
C SER A 153 17.43 18.55 10.02
N ARG A 154 18.30 18.65 9.02
CA ARG A 154 18.74 19.94 8.44
C ARG A 154 17.71 20.57 7.50
N HIS A 155 16.71 19.81 7.06
CA HIS A 155 15.73 20.26 6.06
C HIS A 155 14.31 20.21 6.63
N PRO A 156 13.64 21.35 6.82
CA PRO A 156 12.28 21.40 7.34
C PRO A 156 11.23 20.87 6.35
N LEU A 157 11.49 21.01 5.03
CA LEU A 157 10.63 20.51 3.97
C LEU A 157 11.25 19.28 3.28
N ARG A 158 10.60 18.14 3.43
CA ARG A 158 11.07 16.83 2.93
C ARG A 158 10.01 16.21 2.03
N ILE A 159 10.30 16.11 0.75
CA ILE A 159 9.42 15.57 -0.28
C ILE A 159 9.91 14.18 -0.64
N GLY A 160 9.15 13.15 -0.26
CA GLY A 160 9.47 11.77 -0.62
C GLY A 160 9.06 11.45 -2.06
N ILE A 161 9.90 10.71 -2.77
CA ILE A 161 9.65 10.28 -4.15
C ILE A 161 9.94 8.78 -4.27
N HIS A 162 8.96 8.02 -4.79
CA HIS A 162 9.14 6.61 -5.10
C HIS A 162 8.69 6.35 -6.55
N VAL A 163 9.66 6.16 -7.42
CA VAL A 163 9.42 6.04 -8.87
C VAL A 163 9.21 4.61 -9.35
N GLY A 164 9.68 3.63 -8.57
CA GLY A 164 9.70 2.22 -8.91
C GLY A 164 8.42 1.47 -8.55
N GLY A 165 8.56 0.15 -8.48
CA GLY A 165 7.52 -0.80 -8.06
C GLY A 165 7.86 -2.23 -8.44
N SER A 166 7.19 -3.19 -7.84
CA SER A 166 7.43 -4.64 -7.99
C SER A 166 6.98 -5.24 -9.33
N GLY A 167 6.77 -4.43 -10.37
CA GLY A 167 6.33 -4.93 -11.69
C GLY A 167 4.84 -5.27 -11.78
N GLY A 168 4.06 -5.02 -10.74
CA GLY A 168 2.60 -5.27 -10.75
C GLY A 168 1.76 -4.16 -11.37
N SER A 169 2.35 -3.01 -11.66
CA SER A 169 1.72 -1.83 -12.27
C SER A 169 2.71 -1.15 -13.22
N PRO A 170 2.24 -0.50 -14.29
CA PRO A 170 3.10 0.31 -15.15
C PRO A 170 3.62 1.54 -14.38
N PHE A 171 4.77 2.04 -14.80
CA PHE A 171 5.41 3.21 -14.21
C PHE A 171 5.00 4.49 -14.94
N TRP A 172 4.96 5.59 -14.21
CA TRP A 172 4.93 6.92 -14.80
C TRP A 172 6.27 7.18 -15.50
N PRO A 173 6.29 7.78 -16.71
CA PRO A 173 7.53 7.97 -17.45
C PRO A 173 8.60 8.72 -16.65
N THR A 174 9.85 8.31 -16.77
CA THR A 174 10.99 8.99 -16.13
C THR A 174 11.05 10.46 -16.51
N SER A 175 10.74 10.81 -17.77
CA SER A 175 10.66 12.20 -18.22
C SER A 175 9.61 13.01 -17.45
N SER A 176 8.49 12.41 -17.09
CA SER A 176 7.46 13.07 -16.29
C SER A 176 7.92 13.30 -14.86
N TRP A 177 8.64 12.35 -14.25
CA TRP A 177 9.27 12.54 -12.95
C TRP A 177 10.33 13.63 -12.97
N ILE A 178 11.18 13.68 -14.01
CA ILE A 178 12.19 14.74 -14.21
C ILE A 178 11.48 16.09 -14.26
N SER A 179 10.48 16.25 -15.11
CA SER A 179 9.73 17.51 -15.23
C SER A 179 9.09 17.93 -13.91
N LEU A 180 8.51 16.96 -13.15
CA LEU A 180 7.95 17.24 -11.84
C LEU A 180 9.00 17.76 -10.86
N VAL A 181 10.13 17.07 -10.76
CA VAL A 181 11.23 17.45 -9.85
C VAL A 181 11.79 18.83 -10.19
N GLU A 182 11.95 19.15 -11.48
CA GLU A 182 12.42 20.46 -11.92
C GLU A 182 11.42 21.58 -11.57
N ILE A 183 10.11 21.35 -11.72
CA ILE A 183 9.07 22.31 -11.30
C ILE A 183 9.13 22.51 -9.79
N LEU A 184 9.17 21.40 -9.01
CA LEU A 184 9.15 21.45 -7.56
C LEU A 184 10.42 22.11 -7.01
N ARG A 185 11.59 21.84 -7.56
CA ARG A 185 12.84 22.48 -7.18
C ARG A 185 12.80 24.01 -7.33
N ARG A 186 12.19 24.50 -8.41
CA ARG A 186 12.03 25.95 -8.62
C ARG A 186 11.06 26.58 -7.63
N ARG A 187 10.00 25.86 -7.26
CA ARG A 187 8.96 26.35 -6.31
C ARG A 187 9.39 26.24 -4.85
N TYR A 188 10.25 25.26 -4.54
CA TYR A 188 10.68 24.93 -3.17
C TYR A 188 12.21 24.74 -3.15
N PRO A 189 12.98 25.82 -3.26
CA PRO A 189 14.45 25.73 -3.35
C PRO A 189 15.12 25.22 -2.07
N GLU A 190 14.42 25.23 -0.92
CA GLU A 190 14.87 24.71 0.36
C GLU A 190 14.52 23.23 0.60
N ALA A 191 13.71 22.63 -0.29
CA ALA A 191 13.21 21.27 -0.10
C ALA A 191 14.30 20.22 -0.28
N LEU A 192 14.30 19.23 0.59
CA LEU A 192 15.02 17.96 0.39
C LEU A 192 14.10 16.96 -0.35
N PHE A 193 14.56 16.45 -1.45
CA PHE A 193 13.93 15.37 -2.20
C PHE A 193 14.50 14.04 -1.76
N VAL A 194 13.67 13.19 -1.16
CA VAL A 194 14.07 11.92 -0.58
C VAL A 194 13.62 10.79 -1.49
N PHE A 195 14.55 10.15 -2.17
CA PHE A 195 14.28 9.03 -3.07
C PHE A 195 14.30 7.71 -2.30
N THR A 196 13.24 6.93 -2.46
CA THR A 196 13.12 5.60 -1.89
C THR A 196 13.02 4.53 -2.99
N GLY A 197 13.58 3.36 -2.74
CA GLY A 197 13.58 2.27 -3.69
C GLY A 197 14.39 1.08 -3.18
N ASN A 198 14.34 -0.01 -3.92
CA ASN A 198 15.28 -1.11 -3.76
C ASN A 198 16.49 -0.94 -4.69
N GLU A 199 17.48 -1.80 -4.56
CA GLU A 199 18.73 -1.76 -5.35
C GLU A 199 18.46 -1.79 -6.87
N ALA A 200 17.49 -2.60 -7.31
CA ALA A 200 17.16 -2.75 -8.73
C ALA A 200 16.46 -1.50 -9.32
N GLU A 201 16.00 -0.58 -8.48
CA GLU A 201 15.32 0.64 -8.90
C GLU A 201 16.28 1.84 -9.04
N LYS A 202 17.56 1.69 -8.67
CA LYS A 202 18.61 2.73 -8.85
C LYS A 202 18.65 3.33 -10.26
N PRO A 203 18.61 2.52 -11.35
CA PRO A 203 18.64 3.09 -12.71
C PRO A 203 17.43 3.94 -13.08
N LEU A 204 16.30 3.77 -12.38
CA LEU A 204 15.11 4.60 -12.57
C LEU A 204 15.22 5.91 -11.79
N ILE A 205 15.89 5.91 -10.65
CA ILE A 205 16.02 7.05 -9.74
C ILE A 205 17.13 8.01 -10.20
N GLU A 206 18.25 7.47 -10.61
CA GLU A 206 19.47 8.22 -10.96
C GLU A 206 19.22 9.39 -11.91
N PRO A 207 18.60 9.21 -13.09
CA PRO A 207 18.41 10.32 -14.04
C PRO A 207 17.47 11.42 -13.53
N ILE A 208 16.69 11.14 -12.49
CA ILE A 208 15.80 12.11 -11.85
C ILE A 208 16.56 12.86 -10.75
N ALA A 209 17.32 12.13 -9.93
CA ALA A 209 18.10 12.72 -8.83
C ALA A 209 19.22 13.64 -9.34
N GLU A 210 19.83 13.33 -10.48
CA GLU A 210 20.85 14.17 -11.14
C GLU A 210 20.35 15.55 -11.57
N ARG A 211 19.03 15.78 -11.61
CA ARG A 211 18.44 17.11 -11.87
C ARG A 211 18.47 18.04 -10.64
N LEU A 212 18.89 17.51 -9.51
CA LEU A 212 18.95 18.23 -8.23
C LEU A 212 20.39 18.47 -7.82
N PRO A 213 20.67 19.59 -7.12
CA PRO A 213 21.94 19.74 -6.40
C PRO A 213 22.12 18.60 -5.39
N PRO A 214 23.34 18.11 -5.17
CA PRO A 214 23.60 17.05 -4.18
C PRO A 214 23.06 17.36 -2.77
N THR A 215 23.00 18.63 -2.40
CA THR A 215 22.45 19.09 -1.11
C THR A 215 20.94 18.99 -1.00
N GLN A 216 20.23 18.82 -2.12
CA GLN A 216 18.77 18.69 -2.17
C GLN A 216 18.29 17.26 -2.48
N ALA A 217 19.19 16.32 -2.71
CA ALA A 217 18.86 14.93 -3.07
C ALA A 217 19.39 13.96 -2.02
N LEU A 218 18.50 13.29 -1.32
CA LEU A 218 18.82 12.16 -0.44
C LEU A 218 18.39 10.86 -1.12
N ARG A 219 19.35 10.05 -1.52
CA ARG A 219 19.15 8.75 -2.16
C ARG A 219 19.23 7.66 -1.11
N THR A 220 18.15 6.86 -0.95
CA THR A 220 18.05 5.79 0.07
C THR A 220 17.74 4.42 -0.52
N GLU A 221 17.76 4.27 -1.83
CA GLU A 221 17.47 3.02 -2.51
C GLU A 221 18.48 1.92 -2.15
N GLY A 222 17.95 0.79 -1.69
CA GLY A 222 18.75 -0.36 -1.24
C GLY A 222 19.41 -0.21 0.15
N LEU A 223 19.29 0.95 0.80
CA LEU A 223 19.99 1.23 2.07
C LEU A 223 19.15 0.91 3.32
N LEU A 224 17.84 0.78 3.19
CA LEU A 224 16.93 0.70 4.33
C LEU A 224 16.21 -0.65 4.41
N SER A 225 16.13 -1.19 5.60
CA SER A 225 15.16 -2.25 5.92
C SER A 225 13.74 -1.70 5.89
N LEU A 226 12.74 -2.59 5.80
CA LEU A 226 11.33 -2.16 5.80
C LEU A 226 10.94 -1.36 7.08
N PRO A 227 11.36 -1.74 8.31
CA PRO A 227 11.17 -0.91 9.50
C PRO A 227 11.79 0.49 9.38
N GLN A 228 13.00 0.60 8.86
CA GLN A 228 13.65 1.89 8.64
C GLN A 228 12.93 2.72 7.57
N LEU A 229 12.43 2.09 6.52
CA LEU A 229 11.61 2.76 5.50
C LEU A 229 10.31 3.33 6.10
N ILE A 230 9.66 2.61 7.03
CA ILE A 230 8.49 3.12 7.77
C ILE A 230 8.89 4.39 8.54
N THR A 231 10.01 4.37 9.24
CA THR A 231 10.51 5.54 9.99
C THR A 231 10.91 6.68 9.06
N LEU A 232 11.56 6.40 7.94
CA LEU A 232 11.90 7.44 6.95
C LEU A 232 10.63 8.13 6.44
N ILE A 233 9.64 7.34 5.99
CA ILE A 233 8.41 7.88 5.41
C ILE A 233 7.64 8.70 6.45
N SER A 234 7.62 8.31 7.73
CA SER A 234 6.95 9.07 8.79
C SER A 234 7.48 10.48 8.98
N GLN A 235 8.74 10.73 8.63
CA GLN A 235 9.41 12.03 8.75
C GLN A 235 9.23 12.93 7.51
N LEU A 236 8.56 12.45 6.45
CA LEU A 236 8.33 13.23 5.23
C LEU A 236 7.11 14.15 5.36
N ASN A 237 7.11 15.30 4.71
CA ASN A 237 5.99 16.22 4.67
C ASN A 237 4.93 15.80 3.66
N VAL A 238 5.35 15.18 2.56
CA VAL A 238 4.50 14.63 1.50
C VAL A 238 5.21 13.46 0.82
N PHE A 239 4.45 12.53 0.26
CA PHE A 239 5.00 11.38 -0.46
C PHE A 239 4.40 11.27 -1.86
N LEU A 240 5.26 11.31 -2.87
CA LEU A 240 4.91 11.24 -4.29
C LEU A 240 5.24 9.85 -4.83
N SER A 241 4.27 9.16 -5.45
CA SER A 241 4.50 7.79 -5.90
C SER A 241 3.52 7.34 -6.99
N GLY A 242 3.87 6.26 -7.69
CA GLY A 242 2.90 5.44 -8.41
C GLY A 242 2.11 4.53 -7.47
N SER A 243 1.34 3.60 -8.04
CA SER A 243 0.60 2.56 -7.31
C SER A 243 1.55 1.49 -6.76
N THR A 244 2.10 1.70 -5.57
CA THR A 244 3.18 0.88 -4.97
C THR A 244 2.95 0.57 -3.50
N GLY A 245 3.73 -0.38 -2.94
CA GLY A 245 3.69 -0.71 -1.51
C GLY A 245 4.00 0.50 -0.61
N PRO A 246 5.10 1.24 -0.84
CA PRO A 246 5.45 2.44 -0.07
C PRO A 246 4.37 3.52 -0.02
N LEU A 247 3.55 3.66 -1.08
CA LEU A 247 2.38 4.54 -1.07
C LEU A 247 1.39 4.20 0.05
N HIS A 248 1.13 2.90 0.25
CA HIS A 248 0.23 2.44 1.32
C HIS A 248 0.85 2.55 2.71
N ILE A 249 2.19 2.46 2.81
CA ILE A 249 2.91 2.76 4.06
C ILE A 249 2.75 4.24 4.40
N ALA A 250 2.96 5.15 3.45
CA ALA A 250 2.78 6.58 3.66
C ALA A 250 1.34 6.91 4.12
N ALA A 251 0.35 6.31 3.47
CA ALA A 251 -1.05 6.46 3.85
C ALA A 251 -1.38 5.92 5.25
N ALA A 252 -0.75 4.82 5.67
CA ALA A 252 -0.90 4.22 7.00
C ALA A 252 -0.18 5.01 8.11
N LEU A 253 0.75 5.88 7.74
CA LEU A 253 1.45 6.85 8.60
C LEU A 253 0.79 8.23 8.58
N ASP A 254 -0.38 8.36 7.97
CA ASP A 254 -1.08 9.64 7.75
C ASP A 254 -0.20 10.72 7.07
N VAL A 255 0.80 10.29 6.28
CA VAL A 255 1.60 11.18 5.43
C VAL A 255 0.76 11.57 4.21
N PRO A 256 0.61 12.87 3.89
CA PRO A 256 -0.05 13.29 2.67
C PRO A 256 0.58 12.65 1.43
N THR A 257 -0.25 12.12 0.55
CA THR A 257 0.24 11.44 -0.66
C THR A 257 -0.34 12.03 -1.92
N LEU A 258 0.50 12.24 -2.94
CA LEU A 258 0.09 12.53 -4.30
C LEU A 258 0.51 11.36 -5.19
N SER A 259 -0.43 10.68 -5.81
CA SER A 259 -0.11 9.43 -6.49
C SER A 259 -0.72 9.32 -7.88
N VAL A 260 0.05 8.77 -8.82
CA VAL A 260 -0.35 8.55 -10.20
C VAL A 260 -0.79 7.10 -10.41
N PHE A 261 -1.94 6.93 -11.08
CA PHE A 261 -2.51 5.61 -11.32
C PHE A 261 -2.87 5.39 -12.78
N PRO A 262 -2.68 4.17 -13.31
CA PRO A 262 -3.21 3.82 -14.61
C PRO A 262 -4.74 3.76 -14.56
N ALA A 263 -5.40 4.21 -15.62
CA ALA A 263 -6.86 4.21 -15.70
C ALA A 263 -7.40 2.87 -16.21
N THR A 264 -7.01 1.75 -15.59
CA THR A 264 -7.47 0.40 -15.98
C THR A 264 -8.32 -0.24 -14.88
N ALA A 265 -9.25 -1.13 -15.24
CA ALA A 265 -10.12 -1.81 -14.26
C ALA A 265 -9.32 -2.56 -13.18
N ALA A 266 -8.21 -3.20 -13.58
CA ALA A 266 -7.43 -4.05 -12.67
C ALA A 266 -6.44 -3.29 -11.77
N MET A 267 -5.93 -2.13 -12.22
CA MET A 267 -4.83 -1.41 -11.57
C MET A 267 -5.17 0.06 -11.26
N GLY A 268 -6.39 0.48 -11.56
CA GLY A 268 -6.82 1.86 -11.38
C GLY A 268 -7.07 2.27 -9.93
N PRO A 269 -7.31 3.56 -9.69
CA PRO A 269 -7.48 4.11 -8.34
C PRO A 269 -8.75 3.60 -7.64
N TRP A 270 -9.82 3.29 -8.37
CA TRP A 270 -11.03 2.67 -7.81
C TRP A 270 -10.73 1.40 -7.03
N ARG A 271 -9.65 0.68 -7.39
CA ARG A 271 -9.26 -0.56 -6.74
C ARG A 271 -8.12 -0.40 -5.75
N TRP A 272 -7.15 0.49 -6.02
CA TRP A 272 -5.90 0.52 -5.30
C TRP A 272 -5.54 1.89 -4.69
N LYS A 273 -6.45 2.87 -4.71
CA LYS A 273 -6.16 4.15 -4.04
C LYS A 273 -5.83 3.91 -2.56
N PRO A 274 -4.93 4.68 -1.94
CA PRO A 274 -4.68 4.56 -0.51
C PRO A 274 -5.94 4.86 0.31
N LEU A 275 -6.16 4.09 1.36
CA LEU A 275 -7.24 4.34 2.32
C LEU A 275 -6.75 5.35 3.36
N SER A 276 -6.78 6.60 3.01
CA SER A 276 -6.36 7.73 3.86
C SER A 276 -7.12 8.99 3.44
N PRO A 277 -7.54 9.85 4.39
CA PRO A 277 -8.15 11.14 4.09
C PRO A 277 -7.15 12.15 3.49
N TYR A 278 -5.85 11.86 3.58
CA TYR A 278 -4.76 12.70 3.09
C TYR A 278 -4.22 12.26 1.71
N ALA A 279 -4.92 11.37 1.03
CA ALA A 279 -4.49 10.82 -0.24
C ALA A 279 -5.17 11.50 -1.42
N GLN A 280 -4.38 12.07 -2.33
CA GLN A 280 -4.83 12.53 -3.63
C GLN A 280 -4.33 11.61 -4.73
N VAL A 281 -5.19 11.35 -5.70
CA VAL A 281 -4.92 10.41 -6.79
C VAL A 281 -5.13 11.06 -8.15
N PHE A 282 -4.16 10.89 -9.03
CA PHE A 282 -4.16 11.39 -10.39
C PHE A 282 -4.27 10.23 -11.37
N ALA A 283 -5.31 10.23 -12.16
CA ALA A 283 -5.56 9.26 -13.22
C ALA A 283 -6.32 9.95 -14.36
N GLN A 284 -6.32 9.32 -15.53
CA GLN A 284 -7.23 9.75 -16.61
C GLN A 284 -8.67 9.43 -16.22
N LYS A 285 -9.62 10.27 -16.63
CA LYS A 285 -11.06 10.09 -16.36
C LYS A 285 -11.60 8.86 -17.08
N GLU A 286 -11.14 8.64 -18.31
CA GLU A 286 -11.60 7.53 -19.13
C GLU A 286 -10.87 6.23 -18.81
N VAL A 287 -11.63 5.14 -18.69
CA VAL A 287 -11.07 3.82 -18.47
C VAL A 287 -10.30 3.34 -19.71
N CYS A 288 -9.02 3.09 -19.54
CA CYS A 288 -8.18 2.54 -20.61
C CYS A 288 -8.55 1.08 -20.89
N ARG A 289 -9.11 0.81 -22.07
CA ARG A 289 -9.49 -0.53 -22.51
C ARG A 289 -8.37 -1.29 -23.23
N ARG A 290 -7.32 -0.58 -23.67
CA ARG A 290 -6.18 -1.11 -24.44
C ARG A 290 -4.87 -0.95 -23.66
N CYS A 291 -4.79 -1.56 -22.49
CA CYS A 291 -3.54 -1.55 -21.74
C CYS A 291 -2.54 -2.53 -22.35
N THR A 292 -1.45 -2.01 -22.89
CA THR A 292 -0.34 -2.78 -23.47
C THR A 292 0.78 -3.05 -22.45
N TYR A 293 0.45 -3.02 -21.16
CA TYR A 293 1.39 -3.40 -20.12
C TYR A 293 2.10 -4.74 -20.47
N PRO A 294 3.43 -4.89 -20.29
CA PRO A 294 4.27 -4.04 -19.40
C PRO A 294 4.99 -2.87 -20.08
N ARG A 295 4.90 -2.68 -21.39
CA ARG A 295 5.86 -1.82 -22.10
C ARG A 295 5.57 -0.32 -22.07
N THR A 296 4.33 0.10 -22.22
CA THR A 296 3.96 1.54 -22.21
C THR A 296 2.54 1.75 -21.73
N CYS A 297 2.34 2.67 -20.80
CA CYS A 297 1.02 3.06 -20.34
C CYS A 297 0.74 4.51 -20.77
N LEU A 298 0.10 4.66 -21.92
CA LEU A 298 -0.26 5.97 -22.48
C LEU A 298 -1.14 6.79 -21.52
N CYS A 299 -1.99 6.14 -20.73
CA CYS A 299 -2.82 6.85 -19.76
C CYS A 299 -2.03 7.45 -18.62
N LEU A 300 -0.91 6.83 -18.20
CA LEU A 300 0.02 7.43 -17.24
C LEU A 300 0.81 8.58 -17.87
N ALA A 301 1.34 8.39 -19.08
CA ALA A 301 2.10 9.41 -19.79
C ALA A 301 1.32 10.72 -20.02
N ARG A 302 -0.02 10.64 -20.09
CA ARG A 302 -0.91 11.81 -20.23
C ARG A 302 -1.20 12.54 -18.92
N ILE A 303 -0.71 12.06 -17.78
CA ILE A 303 -0.84 12.78 -16.51
C ILE A 303 0.27 13.83 -16.48
N GLU A 304 -0.12 15.09 -16.54
CA GLU A 304 0.81 16.21 -16.59
C GLU A 304 1.48 16.42 -15.23
N PRO A 305 2.82 16.54 -15.16
CA PRO A 305 3.57 16.80 -13.93
C PRO A 305 3.09 18.05 -13.18
N LEU A 306 2.68 19.08 -13.90
CA LEU A 306 2.18 20.33 -13.34
C LEU A 306 0.96 20.10 -12.43
N ARG A 307 0.07 19.16 -12.75
CA ARG A 307 -1.10 18.83 -11.92
C ARG A 307 -0.72 18.35 -10.52
N LEU A 308 0.37 17.56 -10.40
CA LEU A 308 0.87 17.11 -9.10
C LEU A 308 1.56 18.29 -8.38
N ALA A 309 2.33 19.09 -9.10
CA ALA A 309 3.01 20.25 -8.54
C ALA A 309 2.01 21.28 -8.01
N ASP A 310 0.87 21.50 -8.69
CA ASP A 310 -0.19 22.42 -8.26
C ASP A 310 -0.99 21.90 -7.06
N ALA A 311 -1.04 20.58 -6.86
CA ALA A 311 -1.70 20.00 -5.69
C ALA A 311 -0.81 19.97 -4.43
N LEU A 312 0.50 20.14 -4.58
CA LEU A 312 1.45 20.04 -3.48
C LEU A 312 1.19 21.04 -2.34
N PRO A 313 0.92 22.36 -2.58
CA PRO A 313 0.66 23.32 -1.51
C PRO A 313 -0.49 22.89 -0.59
N ALA A 314 -1.60 22.43 -1.16
CA ALA A 314 -2.73 21.93 -0.39
C ALA A 314 -2.37 20.69 0.43
N ALA A 315 -1.59 19.76 -0.14
CA ALA A 315 -1.12 18.58 0.58
C ALA A 315 -0.22 18.93 1.78
N LEU A 316 0.64 19.93 1.63
CA LEU A 316 1.54 20.40 2.71
C LEU A 316 0.79 21.09 3.85
N GLN A 317 -0.39 21.66 3.59
CA GLN A 317 -1.22 22.34 4.59
C GLN A 317 -2.07 21.36 5.43
N LEU A 318 -2.19 20.10 5.04
CA LEU A 318 -2.95 19.10 5.77
C LEU A 318 -2.32 18.86 7.14
N LYS A 319 -3.08 19.18 8.21
CA LYS A 319 -2.65 18.90 9.59
C LYS A 319 -2.70 17.39 9.82
N ARG A 320 -1.56 16.82 10.10
CA ARG A 320 -1.48 15.42 10.55
C ARG A 320 -1.88 15.33 12.01
N PRO A 321 -2.57 14.24 12.44
CA PRO A 321 -2.59 13.90 13.85
C PRO A 321 -1.13 13.76 14.31
N GLN A 322 -0.75 14.46 15.37
CA GLN A 322 0.55 14.22 15.97
C GLN A 322 0.56 12.74 16.40
N LEU A 323 1.50 11.97 15.84
CA LEU A 323 1.81 10.64 16.37
C LEU A 323 2.23 10.90 17.82
N SER A 324 1.32 10.67 18.78
CA SER A 324 1.62 10.83 20.18
C SER A 324 2.86 10.04 20.48
N GLN A 325 3.94 10.74 20.81
CA GLN A 325 5.06 10.19 21.55
C GLN A 325 4.49 9.83 22.94
N GLN A 326 3.87 8.67 23.04
CA GLN A 326 3.65 8.06 24.32
C GLN A 326 4.86 7.17 24.61
N PRO A 327 5.43 7.31 25.82
CA PRO A 327 6.67 6.67 26.24
C PRO A 327 6.61 5.16 26.19
#